data_5fc03b8f0333f7786138cfc95e2ef25a
#
_entry.id   5fc03b8f0333f7786138cfc95e2ef25a
#
_cell.length_a   1.000
_cell.length_b   1.000
_cell.length_c   1.000
_cell.angle_alpha   90.00
_cell.angle_beta   90.00
_cell.angle_gamma   90.00
#
_symmetry.space_group_name_H-M   'P 1'
#
loop_
_entity.id
_entity.type
_entity.pdbx_description
1 polymer ?
#
loop_
_entity_poly.entity_id
_entity_poly.type
_entity_poly.pdbx_seq_one_letter_code
_entity_poly.pdbx_strand_id
1 'polypeptide(L)'
;MARMRAIDAAVAVMRKEGIDVVFGIPGAAINPMYSALKADGSIRHILARHVEGASHMAEGYTRAKAGNIGVCIGTSGPAGTDMITGLYSASADSIPILCITGQAPRARLYKEDFQAVDIESIAKPVTKWAVTVREPALVPRVFQQAFHVMRSGRPGPVLIDLPFDVQMGEIEFDVDTYQPLQPYKPAASRAQIEKALDMLNAAERPLIVAGGGIYNAGAEALLLQFAELVGVPVIPTLMGWGCIPDDHPLMAGMVGLQTSHRYGNATMLASDFVLGVGNRWANRHTGSVEVYTKDRTFVHVDIEPTQIGRVFSPDFGIVSDAGAALALFVQVASEWKAAGRLKDRSHWAADCQERKSTMLRKTNFEDVPMKPQRVYQCMNNAFGKDACYVSTIGLSQIAGAQFLHVYKPRHWINCGQAGPLGWTIPAALGVRVADPQRKIVALSGDYDFQFMIEELAVGAQFKLPYLHILVNNAYLGLIRQSQRGFDMDYCVQLAFDNINSEEVAGYGVDHIAVVEGLGCKAIRVRSQAELRPAIEQAEAWMAQYQVPVVIEIILERVTNIAMGTEIDAINEFEALASTREDAPSSIMPLD
;
A
#
# COMPACT_ATOMS: atom_id res chain seq x y z
N MET A 1 -0.84 -34.38 25.23
CA MET A 1 -1.10 -32.94 25.53
C MET A 1 -0.11 -32.48 26.59
N ALA A 2 0.55 -31.35 26.39
CA ALA A 2 1.44 -30.77 27.39
C ALA A 2 0.69 -29.69 28.18
N ARG A 3 0.98 -29.58 29.48
CA ARG A 3 0.47 -28.48 30.31
C ARG A 3 1.37 -27.26 30.12
N MET A 4 0.79 -26.13 29.77
CA MET A 4 1.51 -24.89 29.50
C MET A 4 0.63 -23.68 29.77
N ARG A 5 1.22 -22.47 29.84
CA ARG A 5 0.42 -21.24 29.91
C ARG A 5 -0.34 -21.03 28.59
N ALA A 6 -1.52 -20.46 28.66
CA ALA A 6 -2.32 -20.15 27.45
C ALA A 6 -1.56 -19.29 26.46
N ILE A 7 -0.72 -18.37 26.96
CA ILE A 7 0.08 -17.49 26.09
C ILE A 7 1.21 -18.23 25.36
N ASP A 8 1.79 -19.27 25.94
CA ASP A 8 2.80 -20.11 25.29
C ASP A 8 2.15 -20.90 24.14
N ALA A 9 0.92 -21.37 24.34
CA ALA A 9 0.13 -22.00 23.28
C ALA A 9 -0.21 -21.01 22.15
N ALA A 10 -0.51 -19.73 22.47
CA ALA A 10 -0.74 -18.70 21.45
C ALA A 10 0.49 -18.48 20.56
N VAL A 11 1.70 -18.41 21.16
CA VAL A 11 2.96 -18.27 20.40
C VAL A 11 3.20 -19.51 19.54
N ALA A 12 2.95 -20.72 20.05
CA ALA A 12 3.05 -21.94 19.28
C ALA A 12 2.08 -21.98 18.08
N VAL A 13 0.84 -21.50 18.27
CA VAL A 13 -0.13 -21.34 17.16
C VAL A 13 0.38 -20.34 16.14
N MET A 14 0.83 -19.14 16.54
CA MET A 14 1.39 -18.16 15.61
C MET A 14 2.53 -18.75 14.76
N ARG A 15 3.45 -19.49 15.37
CA ARG A 15 4.52 -20.18 14.65
C ARG A 15 3.98 -21.20 13.62
N LYS A 16 3.01 -22.02 14.02
CA LYS A 16 2.36 -23.00 13.11
C LYS A 16 1.57 -22.34 11.98
N GLU A 17 1.10 -21.11 12.19
CA GLU A 17 0.44 -20.27 11.18
C GLU A 17 1.44 -19.52 10.26
N GLY A 18 2.76 -19.69 10.50
CA GLY A 18 3.82 -19.15 9.66
C GLY A 18 4.30 -17.76 10.07
N ILE A 19 4.02 -17.31 11.29
CA ILE A 19 4.55 -16.05 11.82
C ILE A 19 6.01 -16.25 12.24
N ASP A 20 6.89 -15.40 11.70
CA ASP A 20 8.33 -15.37 11.98
C ASP A 20 8.81 -14.04 12.59
N VAL A 21 7.96 -13.00 12.56
CA VAL A 21 8.27 -11.68 13.10
C VAL A 21 7.03 -11.02 13.70
N VAL A 22 7.24 -10.25 14.76
CA VAL A 22 6.26 -9.38 15.39
C VAL A 22 6.86 -7.99 15.62
N PHE A 23 6.03 -6.97 15.53
CA PHE A 23 6.38 -5.57 15.77
C PHE A 23 5.64 -5.09 17.02
N GLY A 24 6.27 -4.30 17.88
CA GLY A 24 5.51 -3.83 19.03
C GLY A 24 6.34 -3.25 20.15
N ILE A 25 5.64 -2.89 21.23
CA ILE A 25 6.22 -2.32 22.43
C ILE A 25 5.72 -3.12 23.65
N PRO A 26 6.63 -3.66 24.50
CA PRO A 26 6.24 -4.34 25.73
C PRO A 26 5.60 -3.38 26.74
N GLY A 27 4.78 -3.92 27.61
CA GLY A 27 4.14 -3.20 28.71
C GLY A 27 3.52 -4.16 29.72
N ALA A 28 3.11 -3.65 30.88
CA ALA A 28 2.73 -4.47 32.01
C ALA A 28 1.69 -5.53 31.68
N ALA A 29 0.62 -5.16 30.98
CA ALA A 29 -0.49 -6.07 30.67
C ALA A 29 -0.19 -7.10 29.57
N ILE A 30 0.93 -6.98 28.83
CA ILE A 30 1.32 -7.90 27.74
C ILE A 30 2.68 -8.58 27.98
N ASN A 31 3.34 -8.34 29.10
CA ASN A 31 4.62 -8.95 29.43
C ASN A 31 4.63 -10.49 29.34
N PRO A 32 3.56 -11.22 29.71
CA PRO A 32 3.54 -12.69 29.53
C PRO A 32 3.74 -13.10 28.05
N MET A 33 3.17 -12.38 27.08
CA MET A 33 3.39 -12.61 25.64
C MET A 33 4.87 -12.45 25.29
N TYR A 34 5.52 -11.37 25.75
CA TYR A 34 6.95 -11.14 25.48
C TYR A 34 7.85 -12.19 26.13
N SER A 35 7.46 -12.66 27.33
CA SER A 35 8.12 -13.80 27.97
C SER A 35 8.00 -15.09 27.16
N ALA A 36 6.83 -15.36 26.58
CA ALA A 36 6.59 -16.52 25.72
C ALA A 36 7.36 -16.44 24.40
N LEU A 37 7.36 -15.26 23.74
CA LEU A 37 8.16 -15.02 22.52
C LEU A 37 9.65 -15.24 22.75
N LYS A 38 10.16 -14.76 23.90
CA LYS A 38 11.57 -14.97 24.27
C LYS A 38 11.88 -16.45 24.54
N ALA A 39 10.99 -17.17 25.17
CA ALA A 39 11.16 -18.60 25.50
C ALA A 39 11.10 -19.46 24.21
N ASP A 40 10.20 -19.17 23.27
CA ASP A 40 10.10 -19.86 21.99
C ASP A 40 11.32 -19.57 21.09
N GLY A 41 11.75 -18.32 20.99
CA GLY A 41 12.95 -17.87 20.28
C GLY A 41 12.88 -17.96 18.75
N SER A 42 11.82 -18.50 18.16
CA SER A 42 11.68 -18.65 16.70
C SER A 42 11.02 -17.44 16.03
N ILE A 43 10.28 -16.64 16.79
CA ILE A 43 9.61 -15.43 16.31
C ILE A 43 10.44 -14.21 16.69
N ARG A 44 10.96 -13.50 15.68
CA ARG A 44 11.76 -12.28 15.88
C ARG A 44 10.88 -11.13 16.36
N HIS A 45 11.31 -10.38 17.35
CA HIS A 45 10.65 -9.14 17.79
C HIS A 45 11.42 -7.91 17.27
N ILE A 46 10.70 -6.97 16.67
CA ILE A 46 11.18 -5.64 16.30
C ILE A 46 10.54 -4.63 17.26
N LEU A 47 11.36 -3.97 18.07
CA LEU A 47 10.91 -2.95 19.01
C LEU A 47 10.67 -1.63 18.28
N ALA A 48 9.40 -1.25 18.14
CA ALA A 48 8.99 0.04 17.61
C ALA A 48 9.25 1.20 18.60
N ARG A 49 9.15 2.44 18.12
CA ARG A 49 9.17 3.63 18.97
C ARG A 49 7.76 4.10 19.31
N HIS A 50 6.81 3.86 18.42
CA HIS A 50 5.39 4.10 18.64
C HIS A 50 4.57 2.86 18.25
N VAL A 51 3.48 2.57 18.95
CA VAL A 51 2.66 1.38 18.64
C VAL A 51 1.89 1.53 17.33
N GLU A 52 1.52 2.75 16.95
CA GLU A 52 1.00 3.03 15.62
C GLU A 52 2.04 2.68 14.55
N GLY A 53 3.31 3.05 14.75
CA GLY A 53 4.43 2.65 13.90
C GLY A 53 4.57 1.12 13.81
N ALA A 54 4.37 0.38 14.92
CA ALA A 54 4.35 -1.08 14.90
C ALA A 54 3.23 -1.63 14.00
N SER A 55 2.04 -1.04 14.02
CA SER A 55 0.92 -1.44 13.15
C SER A 55 1.21 -1.16 11.67
N HIS A 56 1.87 -0.06 11.37
CA HIS A 56 2.30 0.29 10.01
C HIS A 56 3.47 -0.57 9.51
N MET A 57 4.40 -0.98 10.39
CA MET A 57 5.40 -2.00 10.06
C MET A 57 4.74 -3.33 9.69
N ALA A 58 3.73 -3.76 10.47
CA ALA A 58 2.96 -4.96 10.18
C ALA A 58 2.25 -4.88 8.82
N GLU A 59 1.67 -3.73 8.48
CA GLU A 59 1.10 -3.48 7.15
C GLU A 59 2.15 -3.57 6.04
N GLY A 60 3.29 -2.88 6.18
CA GLY A 60 4.38 -2.92 5.21
C GLY A 60 4.89 -4.34 4.97
N TYR A 61 5.07 -5.11 6.05
CA TYR A 61 5.45 -6.53 6.01
C TYR A 61 4.44 -7.38 5.22
N THR A 62 3.15 -7.18 5.49
CA THR A 62 2.08 -7.93 4.79
C THR A 62 2.03 -7.58 3.30
N ARG A 63 2.11 -6.29 2.96
CA ARG A 63 2.03 -5.80 1.56
C ARG A 63 3.22 -6.24 0.70
N ALA A 64 4.37 -6.46 1.31
CA ALA A 64 5.60 -6.80 0.60
C ALA A 64 5.54 -8.15 -0.11
N LYS A 65 4.86 -9.15 0.45
CA LYS A 65 4.86 -10.51 -0.08
C LYS A 65 3.50 -11.18 0.09
N ALA A 66 3.06 -11.88 -0.95
CA ALA A 66 1.82 -12.67 -0.89
C ALA A 66 1.87 -13.71 0.23
N GLY A 67 0.78 -13.80 0.99
CA GLY A 67 0.64 -14.77 2.09
C GLY A 67 1.20 -14.30 3.43
N ASN A 68 2.00 -13.23 3.48
CA ASN A 68 2.45 -12.67 4.75
C ASN A 68 1.28 -12.15 5.59
N ILE A 69 1.40 -12.30 6.91
CA ILE A 69 0.53 -11.64 7.90
C ILE A 69 1.45 -10.96 8.91
N GLY A 70 1.43 -9.64 8.92
CA GLY A 70 2.14 -8.85 9.93
C GLY A 70 1.41 -8.91 11.27
N VAL A 71 2.17 -8.92 12.36
CA VAL A 71 1.64 -8.95 13.72
C VAL A 71 2.13 -7.72 14.47
N CYS A 72 1.22 -6.93 15.04
CA CYS A 72 1.57 -5.83 15.93
C CYS A 72 1.06 -6.12 17.35
N ILE A 73 1.89 -5.78 18.36
CA ILE A 73 1.65 -6.10 19.75
C ILE A 73 1.82 -4.85 20.61
N GLY A 74 0.79 -4.52 21.40
CA GLY A 74 0.83 -3.45 22.38
C GLY A 74 0.26 -3.87 23.72
N THR A 75 0.51 -3.06 24.76
CA THR A 75 -0.10 -3.25 26.07
C THR A 75 -1.55 -2.74 26.11
N SER A 76 -2.13 -2.58 27.28
CA SER A 76 -3.47 -2.03 27.47
C SER A 76 -3.54 -0.51 27.26
N GLY A 77 -4.76 0.01 27.16
CA GLY A 77 -5.05 1.45 27.10
C GLY A 77 -4.53 2.12 25.83
N PRO A 78 -3.69 3.19 25.96
CA PRO A 78 -3.19 3.95 24.83
C PRO A 78 -2.54 3.11 23.75
N ALA A 79 -1.80 2.07 24.10
CA ALA A 79 -1.18 1.19 23.12
C ALA A 79 -2.21 0.52 22.19
N GLY A 80 -3.38 0.14 22.73
CA GLY A 80 -4.47 -0.37 21.89
C GLY A 80 -5.11 0.72 21.03
N THR A 81 -5.41 1.88 21.63
CA THR A 81 -6.10 2.96 20.90
C THR A 81 -5.24 3.58 19.80
N ASP A 82 -3.94 3.70 20.01
CA ASP A 82 -3.02 4.25 19.01
C ASP A 82 -2.82 3.32 17.80
N MET A 83 -3.03 1.99 17.96
CA MET A 83 -3.01 1.04 16.84
C MET A 83 -4.27 1.08 15.97
N ILE A 84 -5.33 1.80 16.35
CA ILE A 84 -6.60 1.86 15.60
C ILE A 84 -6.40 2.48 14.22
N THR A 85 -5.52 3.48 14.07
CA THR A 85 -5.18 4.07 12.76
C THR A 85 -4.64 3.00 11.81
N GLY A 86 -3.72 2.14 12.26
CA GLY A 86 -3.19 1.06 11.43
C GLY A 86 -4.22 -0.03 11.12
N LEU A 87 -5.10 -0.37 12.07
CA LEU A 87 -6.22 -1.28 11.82
C LEU A 87 -7.19 -0.71 10.77
N TYR A 88 -7.51 0.59 10.85
CA TYR A 88 -8.34 1.26 9.84
C TYR A 88 -7.67 1.23 8.47
N SER A 89 -6.39 1.59 8.38
CA SER A 89 -5.63 1.56 7.13
C SER A 89 -5.63 0.16 6.51
N ALA A 90 -5.33 -0.86 7.31
CA ALA A 90 -5.34 -2.26 6.88
C ALA A 90 -6.73 -2.72 6.42
N SER A 91 -7.79 -2.38 7.17
CA SER A 91 -9.18 -2.71 6.83
C SER A 91 -9.62 -2.05 5.52
N ALA A 92 -9.31 -0.76 5.38
CA ALA A 92 -9.65 0.02 4.19
C ALA A 92 -9.06 -0.58 2.91
N ASP A 93 -7.84 -1.12 2.98
CA ASP A 93 -7.13 -1.70 1.82
C ASP A 93 -7.17 -3.23 1.76
N SER A 94 -7.95 -3.88 2.64
CA SER A 94 -8.08 -5.35 2.67
C SER A 94 -6.75 -6.07 2.96
N ILE A 95 -5.99 -5.55 3.92
CA ILE A 95 -4.69 -6.09 4.35
C ILE A 95 -4.87 -6.88 5.64
N PRO A 96 -4.55 -8.19 5.67
CA PRO A 96 -4.63 -8.98 6.89
C PRO A 96 -3.43 -8.67 7.80
N ILE A 97 -3.70 -8.08 8.96
CA ILE A 97 -2.74 -7.93 10.06
C ILE A 97 -3.37 -8.43 11.36
N LEU A 98 -2.58 -9.03 12.23
CA LEU A 98 -3.00 -9.42 13.56
C LEU A 98 -2.54 -8.37 14.58
N CYS A 99 -3.49 -7.74 15.25
CA CYS A 99 -3.24 -6.84 16.37
C CYS A 99 -3.49 -7.60 17.68
N ILE A 100 -2.53 -7.56 18.58
CA ILE A 100 -2.62 -8.20 19.91
C ILE A 100 -2.44 -7.14 20.98
N THR A 101 -3.42 -7.02 21.87
CA THR A 101 -3.37 -6.11 23.01
C THR A 101 -3.37 -6.87 24.32
N GLY A 102 -2.67 -6.32 25.31
CA GLY A 102 -2.82 -6.74 26.70
C GLY A 102 -4.01 -6.03 27.36
N GLN A 103 -4.54 -6.65 28.40
CA GLN A 103 -5.68 -6.09 29.12
C GLN A 103 -5.55 -6.34 30.63
N ALA A 104 -6.26 -5.53 31.42
CA ALA A 104 -6.42 -5.74 32.84
C ALA A 104 -6.97 -7.15 33.15
N PRO A 105 -6.67 -7.74 34.31
CA PRO A 105 -7.26 -9.03 34.72
C PRO A 105 -8.79 -9.00 34.66
N ARG A 106 -9.41 -10.12 34.27
CA ARG A 106 -10.89 -10.26 34.11
C ARG A 106 -11.70 -9.74 35.31
N ALA A 107 -11.21 -9.97 36.51
CA ALA A 107 -11.89 -9.51 37.72
C ALA A 107 -11.93 -7.98 37.89
N ARG A 108 -11.12 -7.24 37.13
CA ARG A 108 -11.00 -5.78 37.17
C ARG A 108 -11.59 -5.08 35.97
N LEU A 109 -12.01 -5.82 34.94
CA LEU A 109 -12.66 -5.23 33.77
C LEU A 109 -13.93 -4.46 34.20
N TYR A 110 -14.15 -3.30 33.60
CA TYR A 110 -15.27 -2.38 33.87
C TYR A 110 -15.32 -1.85 35.33
N LYS A 111 -14.17 -1.80 36.03
CA LYS A 111 -14.03 -1.34 37.40
C LYS A 111 -12.97 -0.24 37.56
N GLU A 112 -12.82 0.60 36.58
CA GLU A 112 -11.86 1.74 36.56
C GLU A 112 -10.40 1.30 36.85
N ASP A 113 -10.02 0.09 36.40
CA ASP A 113 -8.63 -0.34 36.51
C ASP A 113 -7.74 0.46 35.54
N PHE A 114 -6.49 0.68 35.92
CA PHE A 114 -5.55 1.47 35.12
C PHE A 114 -5.43 0.93 33.68
N GLN A 115 -5.65 1.78 32.70
CA GLN A 115 -5.59 1.46 31.25
C GLN A 115 -6.56 0.34 30.79
N ALA A 116 -7.59 0.02 31.55
CA ALA A 116 -8.61 -0.97 31.18
C ALA A 116 -9.66 -0.37 30.24
N VAL A 117 -9.31 -0.17 29.00
CA VAL A 117 -10.22 0.33 27.95
C VAL A 117 -10.92 -0.83 27.23
N ASP A 118 -12.18 -0.64 26.82
CA ASP A 118 -12.91 -1.60 25.96
C ASP A 118 -12.41 -1.51 24.51
N ILE A 119 -11.20 -2.00 24.29
CA ILE A 119 -10.55 -1.96 22.99
C ILE A 119 -11.26 -2.86 21.96
N GLU A 120 -11.93 -3.92 22.39
CA GLU A 120 -12.74 -4.77 21.53
C GLU A 120 -13.82 -3.95 20.82
N SER A 121 -14.60 -3.16 21.61
CA SER A 121 -15.66 -2.33 21.03
C SER A 121 -15.12 -1.20 20.14
N ILE A 122 -13.98 -0.59 20.50
CA ILE A 122 -13.34 0.45 19.71
C ILE A 122 -12.84 -0.10 18.37
N ALA A 123 -12.30 -1.32 18.33
CA ALA A 123 -11.73 -1.90 17.13
C ALA A 123 -12.77 -2.55 16.18
N LYS A 124 -13.98 -2.86 16.64
CA LYS A 124 -15.02 -3.52 15.82
C LYS A 124 -15.26 -2.89 14.46
N PRO A 125 -15.43 -1.55 14.33
CA PRO A 125 -15.72 -0.94 13.03
C PRO A 125 -14.55 -0.94 12.04
N VAL A 126 -13.33 -1.20 12.51
CA VAL A 126 -12.10 -1.17 11.70
C VAL A 126 -11.41 -2.53 11.57
N THR A 127 -12.07 -3.60 11.99
CA THR A 127 -11.54 -4.98 11.90
C THR A 127 -12.59 -5.93 11.34
N LYS A 128 -12.13 -7.08 10.85
CA LYS A 128 -13.04 -8.18 10.51
C LYS A 128 -13.58 -8.86 11.76
N TRP A 129 -12.79 -8.87 12.80
CA TRP A 129 -13.13 -9.44 14.10
C TRP A 129 -12.26 -8.82 15.18
N ALA A 130 -12.89 -8.44 16.28
CA ALA A 130 -12.24 -8.03 17.50
C ALA A 130 -12.80 -8.85 18.66
N VAL A 131 -11.96 -9.33 19.55
CA VAL A 131 -12.36 -10.21 20.66
C VAL A 131 -11.48 -10.05 21.88
N THR A 132 -12.10 -9.91 23.05
CA THR A 132 -11.43 -10.06 24.35
C THR A 132 -11.56 -11.50 24.82
N VAL A 133 -10.46 -12.22 24.95
CA VAL A 133 -10.45 -13.63 25.31
C VAL A 133 -10.68 -13.79 26.83
N ARG A 134 -11.78 -14.42 27.21
CA ARG A 134 -12.18 -14.50 28.62
C ARG A 134 -11.78 -15.80 29.33
N GLU A 135 -11.42 -16.84 28.57
CA GLU A 135 -11.06 -18.15 29.12
C GLU A 135 -9.70 -18.61 28.58
N PRO A 136 -8.75 -18.98 29.45
CA PRO A 136 -7.43 -19.45 29.02
C PRO A 136 -7.48 -20.61 28.03
N ALA A 137 -8.38 -21.56 28.20
CA ALA A 137 -8.54 -22.73 27.33
C ALA A 137 -8.96 -22.36 25.89
N LEU A 138 -9.55 -21.18 25.67
CA LEU A 138 -9.97 -20.71 24.36
C LEU A 138 -8.85 -20.02 23.57
N VAL A 139 -7.74 -19.64 24.20
CA VAL A 139 -6.67 -18.87 23.57
C VAL A 139 -6.17 -19.51 22.26
N PRO A 140 -5.78 -20.81 22.22
CA PRO A 140 -5.31 -21.42 20.98
C PRO A 140 -6.36 -21.40 19.87
N ARG A 141 -7.63 -21.63 20.23
CA ARG A 141 -8.76 -21.64 19.28
C ARG A 141 -9.05 -20.24 18.72
N VAL A 142 -8.97 -19.21 19.56
CA VAL A 142 -9.17 -17.81 19.14
C VAL A 142 -8.09 -17.40 18.15
N PHE A 143 -6.82 -17.73 18.41
CA PHE A 143 -5.73 -17.47 17.45
C PHE A 143 -5.94 -18.22 16.13
N GLN A 144 -6.28 -19.51 16.18
CA GLN A 144 -6.60 -20.28 14.97
C GLN A 144 -7.74 -19.64 14.16
N GLN A 145 -8.81 -19.22 14.83
CA GLN A 145 -9.94 -18.56 14.19
C GLN A 145 -9.56 -17.18 13.63
N ALA A 146 -8.69 -16.42 14.30
CA ALA A 146 -8.21 -15.13 13.82
C ALA A 146 -7.50 -15.27 12.46
N PHE A 147 -6.58 -16.21 12.32
CA PHE A 147 -5.89 -16.47 11.05
C PHE A 147 -6.85 -16.95 9.96
N HIS A 148 -7.81 -17.79 10.30
CA HIS A 148 -8.85 -18.21 9.37
C HIS A 148 -9.70 -17.03 8.88
N VAL A 149 -10.17 -16.16 9.80
CA VAL A 149 -10.98 -14.98 9.48
C VAL A 149 -10.20 -13.99 8.61
N MET A 150 -8.93 -13.73 8.94
CA MET A 150 -8.08 -12.83 8.16
C MET A 150 -7.91 -13.26 6.71
N ARG A 151 -7.81 -14.58 6.46
CA ARG A 151 -7.54 -15.17 5.13
C ARG A 151 -8.78 -15.52 4.32
N SER A 152 -9.95 -15.70 4.97
CA SER A 152 -11.20 -16.11 4.31
C SER A 152 -11.97 -14.94 3.73
N GLY A 153 -12.57 -15.10 2.54
CA GLY A 153 -13.28 -14.02 1.85
C GLY A 153 -12.38 -12.81 1.59
N ARG A 154 -12.93 -11.60 1.71
CA ARG A 154 -12.15 -10.36 1.63
C ARG A 154 -11.18 -10.30 2.81
N PRO A 155 -9.85 -10.22 2.61
CA PRO A 155 -8.88 -10.14 3.70
C PRO A 155 -9.05 -8.87 4.54
N GLY A 156 -8.56 -8.90 5.77
CA GLY A 156 -8.60 -7.73 6.65
C GLY A 156 -8.06 -8.03 8.04
N PRO A 157 -7.88 -6.99 8.88
CA PRO A 157 -7.26 -7.11 10.19
C PRO A 157 -8.17 -7.76 11.22
N VAL A 158 -7.53 -8.34 12.25
CA VAL A 158 -8.17 -8.87 13.44
C VAL A 158 -7.47 -8.34 14.68
N LEU A 159 -8.24 -8.04 15.74
CA LEU A 159 -7.70 -7.70 17.06
C LEU A 159 -8.04 -8.78 18.08
N ILE A 160 -7.03 -9.24 18.81
CA ILE A 160 -7.17 -10.13 19.98
C ILE A 160 -6.72 -9.38 21.23
N ASP A 161 -7.62 -9.18 22.16
CA ASP A 161 -7.35 -8.56 23.45
C ASP A 161 -7.23 -9.63 24.54
N LEU A 162 -6.12 -9.59 25.31
CA LEU A 162 -5.71 -10.67 26.20
C LEU A 162 -5.62 -10.17 27.66
N PRO A 163 -6.63 -10.44 28.52
CA PRO A 163 -6.51 -10.18 29.94
C PRO A 163 -5.30 -10.89 30.55
N PHE A 164 -4.61 -10.20 31.48
CA PHE A 164 -3.35 -10.67 32.05
C PHE A 164 -3.48 -12.06 32.69
N ASP A 165 -4.55 -12.30 33.45
CA ASP A 165 -4.81 -13.58 34.10
C ASP A 165 -5.17 -14.70 33.09
N VAL A 166 -5.73 -14.36 31.93
CA VAL A 166 -5.97 -15.31 30.85
C VAL A 166 -4.65 -15.74 30.22
N GLN A 167 -3.72 -14.81 29.98
CA GLN A 167 -2.39 -15.12 29.45
C GLN A 167 -1.63 -16.10 30.35
N MET A 168 -1.74 -15.91 31.67
CA MET A 168 -1.05 -16.71 32.70
C MET A 168 -1.74 -18.02 33.02
N GLY A 169 -3.01 -18.18 32.63
CA GLY A 169 -3.78 -19.40 32.91
C GLY A 169 -3.15 -20.65 32.29
N GLU A 170 -3.09 -21.74 33.06
CA GLU A 170 -2.57 -23.02 32.57
C GLU A 170 -3.65 -23.81 31.81
N ILE A 171 -3.26 -24.38 30.68
CA ILE A 171 -4.11 -25.21 29.83
C ILE A 171 -3.38 -26.48 29.40
N GLU A 172 -4.13 -27.46 28.96
CA GLU A 172 -3.60 -28.62 28.23
C GLU A 172 -3.73 -28.35 26.74
N PHE A 173 -2.61 -28.33 26.00
CA PHE A 173 -2.58 -28.12 24.57
C PHE A 173 -1.56 -29.04 23.91
N ASP A 174 -1.92 -29.55 22.73
CA ASP A 174 -1.03 -30.38 21.93
C ASP A 174 -0.68 -29.65 20.61
N VAL A 175 0.52 -29.08 20.61
CA VAL A 175 1.04 -28.31 19.45
C VAL A 175 1.22 -29.21 18.21
N ASP A 176 1.50 -30.49 18.40
CA ASP A 176 1.78 -31.40 17.27
C ASP A 176 0.50 -31.76 16.52
N THR A 177 -0.64 -31.78 17.21
CA THR A 177 -1.95 -32.02 16.56
C THR A 177 -2.57 -30.75 15.95
N TYR A 178 -1.99 -29.59 16.19
CA TYR A 178 -2.50 -28.33 15.62
C TYR A 178 -2.37 -28.29 14.10
N GLN A 179 -3.47 -27.91 13.43
CA GLN A 179 -3.51 -27.65 12.00
C GLN A 179 -4.17 -26.30 11.72
N PRO A 180 -3.60 -25.45 10.84
CA PRO A 180 -4.26 -24.26 10.33
C PRO A 180 -5.62 -24.59 9.68
N LEU A 181 -6.62 -23.73 9.90
CA LEU A 181 -7.88 -23.86 9.19
C LEU A 181 -7.72 -23.40 7.74
N GLN A 182 -8.32 -24.16 6.82
CA GLN A 182 -8.31 -23.79 5.40
C GLN A 182 -9.15 -22.51 5.19
N PRO A 183 -8.64 -21.51 4.45
CA PRO A 183 -9.43 -20.34 4.10
C PRO A 183 -10.43 -20.69 3.01
N TYR A 184 -11.62 -20.09 3.08
CA TYR A 184 -12.66 -20.24 2.07
C TYR A 184 -12.81 -18.97 1.24
N LYS A 185 -12.84 -19.16 -0.09
CA LYS A 185 -13.00 -18.09 -1.06
C LYS A 185 -14.01 -18.51 -2.12
N PRO A 186 -14.91 -17.62 -2.55
CA PRO A 186 -15.86 -17.94 -3.62
C PRO A 186 -15.14 -18.11 -4.95
N ALA A 187 -15.70 -18.95 -5.82
CA ALA A 187 -15.20 -19.16 -7.19
C ALA A 187 -16.33 -18.97 -8.20
N ALA A 188 -16.03 -18.35 -9.33
CA ALA A 188 -16.95 -18.19 -10.44
C ALA A 188 -17.28 -19.53 -11.07
N SER A 189 -18.50 -19.66 -11.59
CA SER A 189 -18.86 -20.78 -12.47
C SER A 189 -18.40 -20.54 -13.91
N ARG A 190 -18.20 -21.63 -14.66
CA ARG A 190 -17.85 -21.55 -16.09
C ARG A 190 -18.87 -20.71 -16.89
N ALA A 191 -20.16 -20.88 -16.65
CA ALA A 191 -21.21 -20.14 -17.34
C ALA A 191 -21.13 -18.61 -17.09
N GLN A 192 -20.73 -18.19 -15.88
CA GLN A 192 -20.52 -16.77 -15.59
C GLN A 192 -19.31 -16.22 -16.37
N ILE A 193 -18.22 -16.97 -16.45
CA ILE A 193 -17.03 -16.57 -17.19
C ILE A 193 -17.32 -16.52 -18.70
N GLU A 194 -18.00 -17.51 -19.26
CA GLU A 194 -18.39 -17.51 -20.68
C GLU A 194 -19.26 -16.30 -21.01
N LYS A 195 -20.26 -15.96 -20.16
CA LYS A 195 -21.08 -14.76 -20.34
C LYS A 195 -20.23 -13.48 -20.30
N ALA A 196 -19.32 -13.35 -19.36
CA ALA A 196 -18.43 -12.19 -19.26
C ALA A 196 -17.52 -12.07 -20.50
N LEU A 197 -17.02 -13.22 -21.00
CA LEU A 197 -16.21 -13.25 -22.24
C LEU A 197 -17.03 -12.94 -23.48
N ASP A 198 -18.30 -13.37 -23.57
CA ASP A 198 -19.19 -12.98 -24.67
C ASP A 198 -19.40 -11.45 -24.69
N MET A 199 -19.62 -10.83 -23.52
CA MET A 199 -19.77 -9.37 -23.40
C MET A 199 -18.46 -8.66 -23.79
N LEU A 200 -17.31 -9.12 -23.29
CA LEU A 200 -16.00 -8.58 -23.66
C LEU A 200 -15.74 -8.75 -25.17
N ASN A 201 -16.07 -9.91 -25.74
CA ASN A 201 -15.84 -10.20 -27.15
C ASN A 201 -16.76 -9.42 -28.08
N ALA A 202 -17.94 -8.99 -27.60
CA ALA A 202 -18.84 -8.09 -28.34
C ALA A 202 -18.28 -6.66 -28.46
N ALA A 203 -17.49 -6.20 -27.47
CA ALA A 203 -16.91 -4.86 -27.42
C ALA A 203 -15.83 -4.63 -28.49
N GLU A 204 -15.69 -3.37 -28.92
CA GLU A 204 -14.64 -2.94 -29.86
C GLU A 204 -13.41 -2.39 -29.13
N ARG A 205 -13.61 -1.70 -27.99
CA ARG A 205 -12.56 -1.02 -27.22
C ARG A 205 -12.59 -1.42 -25.72
N PRO A 206 -12.47 -2.73 -25.44
CA PRO A 206 -12.52 -3.19 -24.05
C PRO A 206 -11.27 -2.85 -23.26
N LEU A 207 -11.45 -2.70 -21.93
CA LEU A 207 -10.37 -2.53 -20.95
C LEU A 207 -10.52 -3.52 -19.79
N ILE A 208 -9.40 -3.86 -19.16
CA ILE A 208 -9.35 -4.54 -17.86
C ILE A 208 -8.91 -3.51 -16.81
N VAL A 209 -9.71 -3.28 -15.78
CA VAL A 209 -9.32 -2.49 -14.61
C VAL A 209 -8.90 -3.42 -13.48
N ALA A 210 -7.61 -3.41 -13.14
CA ALA A 210 -7.00 -4.32 -12.17
C ALA A 210 -6.77 -3.63 -10.82
N GLY A 211 -7.46 -4.07 -9.77
CA GLY A 211 -7.35 -3.52 -8.42
C GLY A 211 -6.40 -4.30 -7.50
N GLY A 212 -6.32 -3.86 -6.23
CA GLY A 212 -5.51 -4.51 -5.18
C GLY A 212 -5.91 -5.96 -4.89
N GLY A 213 -7.11 -6.39 -5.26
CA GLY A 213 -7.56 -7.78 -5.16
C GLY A 213 -6.71 -8.75 -5.97
N ILE A 214 -6.06 -8.29 -7.06
CA ILE A 214 -5.07 -9.08 -7.82
C ILE A 214 -3.92 -9.51 -6.90
N TYR A 215 -3.37 -8.58 -6.13
CA TYR A 215 -2.29 -8.87 -5.16
C TYR A 215 -2.76 -9.77 -4.01
N ASN A 216 -3.95 -9.51 -3.46
CA ASN A 216 -4.48 -10.34 -2.38
C ASN A 216 -4.75 -11.79 -2.79
N ALA A 217 -4.98 -12.02 -4.08
CA ALA A 217 -5.15 -13.34 -4.67
C ALA A 217 -3.83 -13.97 -5.17
N GLY A 218 -2.73 -13.19 -5.26
CA GLY A 218 -1.48 -13.63 -5.90
C GLY A 218 -1.66 -13.94 -7.39
N ALA A 219 -2.50 -13.17 -8.09
CA ALA A 219 -3.00 -13.47 -9.43
C ALA A 219 -2.34 -12.63 -10.54
N GLU A 220 -1.21 -12.01 -10.29
CA GLU A 220 -0.53 -11.10 -11.22
C GLU A 220 -0.17 -11.79 -12.54
N ALA A 221 0.39 -13.01 -12.47
CA ALA A 221 0.73 -13.79 -13.64
C ALA A 221 -0.49 -14.22 -14.47
N LEU A 222 -1.60 -14.57 -13.80
CA LEU A 222 -2.86 -14.92 -14.46
C LEU A 222 -3.50 -13.72 -15.15
N LEU A 223 -3.42 -12.53 -14.53
CA LEU A 223 -3.89 -11.29 -15.14
C LEU A 223 -3.13 -11.00 -16.44
N LEU A 224 -1.81 -11.05 -16.40
CA LEU A 224 -0.96 -10.82 -17.57
C LEU A 224 -1.27 -11.83 -18.69
N GLN A 225 -1.29 -13.11 -18.35
CA GLN A 225 -1.61 -14.18 -19.29
C GLN A 225 -3.00 -13.99 -19.93
N PHE A 226 -4.00 -13.62 -19.15
CA PHE A 226 -5.35 -13.35 -19.66
C PHE A 226 -5.36 -12.14 -20.60
N ALA A 227 -4.77 -11.02 -20.20
CA ALA A 227 -4.71 -9.79 -20.99
C ALA A 227 -4.03 -10.03 -22.36
N GLU A 228 -2.88 -10.75 -22.38
CA GLU A 228 -2.17 -11.13 -23.61
C GLU A 228 -2.99 -12.08 -24.49
N LEU A 229 -3.69 -13.02 -23.86
CA LEU A 229 -4.49 -14.02 -24.58
C LEU A 229 -5.66 -13.37 -25.35
N VAL A 230 -6.33 -12.39 -24.74
CA VAL A 230 -7.47 -11.68 -25.33
C VAL A 230 -7.08 -10.37 -26.05
N GLY A 231 -5.83 -9.92 -25.93
CA GLY A 231 -5.33 -8.69 -26.54
C GLY A 231 -5.98 -7.42 -25.96
N VAL A 232 -6.32 -7.40 -24.67
CA VAL A 232 -7.07 -6.31 -24.03
C VAL A 232 -6.15 -5.48 -23.13
N PRO A 233 -6.07 -4.14 -23.33
CA PRO A 233 -5.28 -3.27 -22.50
C PRO A 233 -5.74 -3.26 -21.03
N VAL A 234 -4.76 -3.06 -20.12
CA VAL A 234 -4.96 -3.10 -18.68
C VAL A 234 -4.70 -1.71 -18.08
N ILE A 235 -5.63 -1.28 -17.23
CA ILE A 235 -5.52 -0.11 -16.37
C ILE A 235 -5.39 -0.60 -14.93
N PRO A 236 -4.20 -0.57 -14.32
CA PRO A 236 -4.10 -0.80 -12.87
C PRO A 236 -4.69 0.40 -12.11
N THR A 237 -5.38 0.11 -11.01
CA THR A 237 -5.66 1.15 -10.01
C THR A 237 -4.37 1.47 -9.24
N LEU A 238 -4.34 2.56 -8.46
CA LEU A 238 -3.18 2.88 -7.62
C LEU A 238 -2.75 1.68 -6.74
N MET A 239 -3.71 0.91 -6.22
CA MET A 239 -3.47 -0.27 -5.38
C MET A 239 -3.10 -1.53 -6.17
N GLY A 240 -3.29 -1.53 -7.47
CA GLY A 240 -2.90 -2.61 -8.39
C GLY A 240 -1.68 -2.27 -9.23
N TRP A 241 -1.07 -1.08 -9.04
CA TRP A 241 0.03 -0.63 -9.90
C TRP A 241 1.26 -1.54 -9.78
N GLY A 242 1.78 -1.98 -10.92
CA GLY A 242 2.82 -2.98 -11.05
C GLY A 242 2.30 -4.42 -11.31
N CYS A 243 0.97 -4.67 -11.25
CA CYS A 243 0.41 -5.97 -11.64
C CYS A 243 0.59 -6.27 -13.15
N ILE A 244 0.82 -5.23 -13.92
CA ILE A 244 1.35 -5.25 -15.29
C ILE A 244 2.52 -4.26 -15.33
N PRO A 245 3.67 -4.61 -15.92
CA PRO A 245 4.81 -3.70 -16.03
C PRO A 245 4.45 -2.44 -16.82
N ASP A 246 4.95 -1.28 -16.40
CA ASP A 246 4.65 -0.01 -17.07
C ASP A 246 5.15 0.04 -18.53
N ASP A 247 6.17 -0.74 -18.89
CA ASP A 247 6.67 -0.88 -20.26
C ASP A 247 5.98 -1.98 -21.09
N HIS A 248 4.98 -2.67 -20.51
CA HIS A 248 4.25 -3.69 -21.25
C HIS A 248 3.36 -3.08 -22.34
N PRO A 249 3.28 -3.67 -23.55
CA PRO A 249 2.47 -3.13 -24.65
C PRO A 249 0.98 -2.95 -24.34
N LEU A 250 0.43 -3.76 -23.43
CA LEU A 250 -0.97 -3.65 -22.99
C LEU A 250 -1.17 -2.77 -21.74
N MET A 251 -0.13 -2.15 -21.20
CA MET A 251 -0.28 -1.22 -20.08
C MET A 251 -0.85 0.13 -20.59
N ALA A 252 -2.12 0.42 -20.25
CA ALA A 252 -2.84 1.59 -20.74
C ALA A 252 -2.75 2.83 -19.84
N GLY A 253 -1.98 2.75 -18.75
CA GLY A 253 -1.84 3.83 -17.76
C GLY A 253 -2.86 3.74 -16.63
N MET A 254 -2.67 4.54 -15.59
CA MET A 254 -3.62 4.65 -14.49
C MET A 254 -4.69 5.70 -14.78
N VAL A 255 -5.88 5.50 -14.24
CA VAL A 255 -7.05 6.39 -14.32
C VAL A 255 -7.32 7.00 -12.95
N GLY A 256 -7.80 8.24 -12.93
CA GLY A 256 -8.24 8.90 -11.71
C GLY A 256 -8.15 10.42 -11.75
N LEU A 257 -8.44 11.02 -10.60
CA LEU A 257 -8.53 12.47 -10.44
C LEU A 257 -7.18 13.13 -10.14
N GLN A 258 -6.25 12.38 -9.55
CA GLN A 258 -4.98 12.87 -9.05
C GLN A 258 -3.83 11.92 -9.38
N THR A 259 -4.02 10.62 -9.16
CA THR A 259 -3.01 9.58 -9.35
C THR A 259 -3.18 8.91 -10.72
N SER A 260 -3.13 9.71 -11.79
CA SER A 260 -3.46 9.24 -13.14
C SER A 260 -2.45 9.71 -14.17
N HIS A 261 -2.37 8.96 -15.25
CA HIS A 261 -1.71 9.36 -16.48
C HIS A 261 -2.73 10.00 -17.44
N ARG A 262 -2.34 11.05 -18.16
CA ARG A 262 -3.22 11.68 -19.17
C ARG A 262 -3.75 10.65 -20.17
N TYR A 263 -2.84 9.83 -20.70
CA TYR A 263 -3.19 8.77 -21.64
C TYR A 263 -4.10 7.69 -21.02
N GLY A 264 -4.00 7.44 -19.71
CA GLY A 264 -4.88 6.51 -18.98
C GLY A 264 -6.32 7.02 -18.96
N ASN A 265 -6.55 8.27 -18.54
CA ASN A 265 -7.88 8.89 -18.55
C ASN A 265 -8.45 8.94 -19.99
N ALA A 266 -7.65 9.36 -20.97
CA ALA A 266 -8.08 9.41 -22.36
C ALA A 266 -8.45 8.02 -22.92
N THR A 267 -7.72 6.96 -22.55
CA THR A 267 -8.02 5.59 -22.95
C THR A 267 -9.30 5.07 -22.30
N MET A 268 -9.51 5.39 -21.01
CA MET A 268 -10.77 5.06 -20.33
C MET A 268 -11.96 5.73 -20.99
N LEU A 269 -11.85 7.02 -21.29
CA LEU A 269 -12.92 7.79 -21.94
C LEU A 269 -13.25 7.27 -23.37
N ALA A 270 -12.27 6.71 -24.07
CA ALA A 270 -12.46 6.12 -25.39
C ALA A 270 -12.99 4.68 -25.38
N SER A 271 -13.00 4.01 -24.22
CA SER A 271 -13.43 2.61 -24.10
C SER A 271 -14.97 2.45 -24.17
N ASP A 272 -15.43 1.25 -24.50
CA ASP A 272 -16.84 0.88 -24.56
C ASP A 272 -17.21 -0.29 -23.62
N PHE A 273 -16.19 -0.93 -23.03
CA PHE A 273 -16.37 -2.04 -22.09
C PHE A 273 -15.26 -2.06 -21.05
N VAL A 274 -15.62 -2.40 -19.81
CA VAL A 274 -14.66 -2.51 -18.69
C VAL A 274 -14.90 -3.80 -17.91
N LEU A 275 -13.88 -4.65 -17.85
CA LEU A 275 -13.79 -5.77 -16.92
C LEU A 275 -13.03 -5.31 -15.67
N GLY A 276 -13.73 -5.04 -14.58
CA GLY A 276 -13.11 -4.73 -13.30
C GLY A 276 -12.83 -5.98 -12.49
N VAL A 277 -11.60 -6.18 -12.05
CA VAL A 277 -11.18 -7.34 -11.25
C VAL A 277 -10.53 -6.90 -9.96
N GLY A 278 -11.16 -7.24 -8.83
CA GLY A 278 -10.62 -6.98 -7.50
C GLY A 278 -10.42 -5.48 -7.19
N ASN A 279 -11.32 -4.63 -7.66
CA ASN A 279 -11.32 -3.18 -7.38
C ASN A 279 -12.68 -2.77 -6.80
N ARG A 280 -12.71 -1.62 -6.12
CA ARG A 280 -13.89 -1.13 -5.39
C ARG A 280 -14.47 0.15 -5.96
N TRP A 281 -13.99 0.59 -7.10
CA TRP A 281 -14.43 1.83 -7.75
C TRP A 281 -14.33 3.05 -6.82
N ALA A 282 -13.19 3.20 -6.10
CA ALA A 282 -12.98 4.32 -5.21
C ALA A 282 -13.06 5.66 -5.95
N ASN A 283 -13.59 6.70 -5.32
CA ASN A 283 -13.83 8.00 -5.94
C ASN A 283 -12.57 8.67 -6.52
N ARG A 284 -11.39 8.45 -5.93
CA ARG A 284 -10.13 8.96 -6.51
C ARG A 284 -9.79 8.34 -7.86
N HIS A 285 -10.33 7.15 -8.15
CA HIS A 285 -10.20 6.47 -9.44
C HIS A 285 -11.34 6.85 -10.40
N THR A 286 -12.58 6.87 -9.93
CA THR A 286 -13.73 7.11 -10.81
C THR A 286 -14.03 8.59 -11.04
N GLY A 287 -13.85 9.43 -10.04
CA GLY A 287 -14.44 10.76 -10.03
C GLY A 287 -15.97 10.68 -10.08
N SER A 288 -16.60 11.55 -10.86
CA SER A 288 -18.02 11.49 -11.16
C SER A 288 -18.40 10.16 -11.80
N VAL A 289 -19.32 9.43 -11.16
CA VAL A 289 -19.78 8.12 -11.65
C VAL A 289 -20.46 8.25 -13.00
N GLU A 290 -21.18 9.34 -13.25
CA GLU A 290 -21.86 9.59 -14.52
C GLU A 290 -20.87 9.69 -15.68
N VAL A 291 -19.78 10.41 -15.51
CA VAL A 291 -18.70 10.52 -16.51
C VAL A 291 -17.97 9.19 -16.66
N TYR A 292 -17.68 8.54 -15.54
CA TYR A 292 -16.92 7.29 -15.55
C TYR A 292 -17.67 6.13 -16.22
N THR A 293 -18.99 6.05 -16.06
CA THR A 293 -19.81 4.95 -16.61
C THR A 293 -20.42 5.24 -17.97
N LYS A 294 -20.40 6.49 -18.43
CA LYS A 294 -21.03 6.91 -19.68
C LYS A 294 -20.59 6.08 -20.88
N ASP A 295 -21.57 5.54 -21.62
CA ASP A 295 -21.39 4.78 -22.88
C ASP A 295 -20.49 3.52 -22.73
N ARG A 296 -20.41 2.93 -21.54
CA ARG A 296 -19.59 1.74 -21.23
C ARG A 296 -20.41 0.65 -20.58
N THR A 297 -20.13 -0.57 -20.96
CA THR A 297 -20.63 -1.78 -20.32
C THR A 297 -19.64 -2.25 -19.26
N PHE A 298 -20.11 -2.64 -18.08
CA PHE A 298 -19.27 -3.05 -16.95
C PHE A 298 -19.53 -4.49 -16.52
N VAL A 299 -18.46 -5.28 -16.45
CA VAL A 299 -18.42 -6.55 -15.72
C VAL A 299 -17.55 -6.36 -14.48
N HIS A 300 -18.07 -6.71 -13.31
CA HIS A 300 -17.36 -6.54 -12.04
C HIS A 300 -17.14 -7.89 -11.34
N VAL A 301 -15.87 -8.25 -11.13
CA VAL A 301 -15.43 -9.42 -10.38
C VAL A 301 -14.86 -8.97 -9.05
N ASP A 302 -15.48 -9.34 -7.95
CA ASP A 302 -15.00 -9.04 -6.60
C ASP A 302 -15.29 -10.22 -5.65
N ILE A 303 -14.42 -10.42 -4.66
CA ILE A 303 -14.56 -11.47 -3.66
C ILE A 303 -15.68 -11.15 -2.66
N GLU A 304 -15.95 -9.85 -2.45
CA GLU A 304 -16.92 -9.36 -1.48
C GLU A 304 -18.24 -9.03 -2.18
N PRO A 305 -19.31 -9.80 -1.94
CA PRO A 305 -20.58 -9.60 -2.63
C PRO A 305 -21.16 -8.20 -2.45
N THR A 306 -20.93 -7.56 -1.31
CA THR A 306 -21.45 -6.21 -1.01
C THR A 306 -20.72 -5.09 -1.76
N GLN A 307 -19.61 -5.38 -2.46
CA GLN A 307 -18.96 -4.41 -3.34
C GLN A 307 -19.59 -4.35 -4.73
N ILE A 308 -20.22 -5.43 -5.17
CA ILE A 308 -20.92 -5.47 -6.46
C ILE A 308 -22.16 -4.56 -6.39
N GLY A 309 -22.18 -3.52 -7.21
CA GLY A 309 -23.28 -2.54 -7.22
C GLY A 309 -23.22 -1.46 -6.13
N ARG A 310 -22.16 -1.42 -5.31
CA ARG A 310 -22.06 -0.45 -4.21
C ARG A 310 -21.86 1.00 -4.67
N VAL A 311 -21.08 1.23 -5.71
CA VAL A 311 -20.79 2.57 -6.25
C VAL A 311 -21.68 2.85 -7.45
N PHE A 312 -21.79 1.92 -8.37
CA PHE A 312 -22.73 1.90 -9.48
C PHE A 312 -23.06 0.46 -9.84
N SER A 313 -24.24 0.24 -10.42
CA SER A 313 -24.67 -1.09 -10.86
C SER A 313 -23.88 -1.53 -12.10
N PRO A 314 -23.10 -2.61 -12.06
CA PRO A 314 -22.51 -3.18 -13.28
C PRO A 314 -23.58 -3.91 -14.10
N ASP A 315 -23.34 -4.06 -15.40
CA ASP A 315 -24.21 -4.85 -16.28
C ASP A 315 -24.13 -6.36 -15.93
N PHE A 316 -22.99 -6.79 -15.39
CA PHE A 316 -22.84 -8.15 -14.89
C PHE A 316 -21.85 -8.22 -13.71
N GLY A 317 -22.28 -8.83 -12.60
CA GLY A 317 -21.49 -9.02 -11.40
C GLY A 317 -21.10 -10.50 -11.20
N ILE A 318 -19.86 -10.75 -10.75
CA ILE A 318 -19.35 -12.09 -10.43
C ILE A 318 -18.72 -12.05 -9.05
N VAL A 319 -19.26 -12.80 -8.10
CA VAL A 319 -18.66 -12.97 -6.78
C VAL A 319 -17.62 -14.10 -6.84
N SER A 320 -16.34 -13.73 -6.84
CA SER A 320 -15.23 -14.67 -6.93
C SER A 320 -13.93 -14.09 -6.40
N ASP A 321 -13.07 -14.97 -5.86
CA ASP A 321 -11.64 -14.68 -5.70
C ASP A 321 -11.05 -14.34 -7.08
N ALA A 322 -10.20 -13.31 -7.14
CA ALA A 322 -9.61 -12.86 -8.41
C ALA A 322 -8.74 -13.92 -9.08
N GLY A 323 -7.99 -14.70 -8.30
CA GLY A 323 -7.18 -15.79 -8.82
C GLY A 323 -8.01 -16.91 -9.40
N ALA A 324 -9.08 -17.32 -8.70
CA ALA A 324 -10.01 -18.35 -9.19
C ALA A 324 -10.72 -17.90 -10.48
N ALA A 325 -11.18 -16.64 -10.52
CA ALA A 325 -11.83 -16.09 -11.72
C ALA A 325 -10.85 -16.02 -12.89
N LEU A 326 -9.65 -15.44 -12.70
CA LEU A 326 -8.66 -15.29 -13.77
C LEU A 326 -8.15 -16.63 -14.29
N ALA A 327 -7.95 -17.64 -13.43
CA ALA A 327 -7.59 -18.98 -13.88
C ALA A 327 -8.64 -19.57 -14.85
N LEU A 328 -9.92 -19.41 -14.51
CA LEU A 328 -11.01 -19.87 -15.35
C LEU A 328 -11.18 -19.00 -16.62
N PHE A 329 -10.97 -17.69 -16.54
CA PHE A 329 -10.91 -16.78 -17.71
C PHE A 329 -9.81 -17.23 -18.68
N VAL A 330 -8.59 -17.51 -18.20
CA VAL A 330 -7.48 -18.03 -19.03
C VAL A 330 -7.85 -19.34 -19.70
N GLN A 331 -8.44 -20.28 -18.94
CA GLN A 331 -8.85 -21.58 -19.49
C GLN A 331 -9.87 -21.40 -20.62
N VAL A 332 -10.98 -20.69 -20.39
CA VAL A 332 -12.05 -20.54 -21.39
C VAL A 332 -11.60 -19.70 -22.58
N ALA A 333 -10.84 -18.62 -22.34
CA ALA A 333 -10.31 -17.81 -23.43
C ALA A 333 -9.30 -18.58 -24.30
N SER A 334 -8.52 -19.51 -23.73
CA SER A 334 -7.63 -20.40 -24.50
C SER A 334 -8.42 -21.33 -25.42
N GLU A 335 -9.50 -21.90 -24.92
CA GLU A 335 -10.42 -22.73 -25.73
C GLU A 335 -11.05 -21.90 -26.87
N TRP A 336 -11.47 -20.66 -26.58
CA TRP A 336 -12.03 -19.76 -27.58
C TRP A 336 -11.02 -19.32 -28.63
N LYS A 337 -9.78 -19.07 -28.23
CA LYS A 337 -8.69 -18.74 -29.17
C LYS A 337 -8.43 -19.91 -30.12
N ALA A 338 -8.34 -21.13 -29.59
CA ALA A 338 -8.17 -22.33 -30.41
C ALA A 338 -9.35 -22.57 -31.39
N ALA A 339 -10.56 -22.16 -31.01
CA ALA A 339 -11.75 -22.21 -31.85
C ALA A 339 -11.94 -21.01 -32.80
N GLY A 340 -10.99 -20.05 -32.81
CA GLY A 340 -11.07 -18.83 -33.64
C GLY A 340 -12.20 -17.88 -33.24
N ARG A 341 -12.66 -17.90 -31.99
CA ARG A 341 -13.79 -17.11 -31.50
C ARG A 341 -13.40 -15.71 -30.99
N LEU A 342 -12.13 -15.51 -30.61
CA LEU A 342 -11.67 -14.22 -30.09
C LEU A 342 -11.47 -13.20 -31.22
N LYS A 343 -11.95 -11.96 -31.01
CA LYS A 343 -11.67 -10.85 -31.91
C LYS A 343 -10.19 -10.45 -31.83
N ASP A 344 -9.62 -10.04 -32.96
CA ASP A 344 -8.36 -9.31 -33.00
C ASP A 344 -8.57 -7.87 -32.51
N ARG A 345 -7.71 -7.43 -31.60
CA ARG A 345 -7.73 -6.10 -30.99
C ARG A 345 -6.39 -5.35 -31.13
N SER A 346 -5.56 -5.80 -32.05
CA SER A 346 -4.24 -5.20 -32.30
C SER A 346 -4.35 -3.68 -32.57
N HIS A 347 -5.38 -3.24 -33.31
CA HIS A 347 -5.66 -1.83 -33.56
C HIS A 347 -5.94 -1.05 -32.25
N TRP A 348 -6.81 -1.57 -31.37
CA TRP A 348 -7.11 -0.91 -30.10
C TRP A 348 -5.90 -0.84 -29.17
N ALA A 349 -5.10 -1.91 -29.11
CA ALA A 349 -3.84 -1.90 -28.37
C ALA A 349 -2.86 -0.86 -28.94
N ALA A 350 -2.77 -0.72 -30.26
CA ALA A 350 -1.94 0.30 -30.92
C ALA A 350 -2.41 1.73 -30.60
N ASP A 351 -3.72 1.99 -30.63
CA ASP A 351 -4.29 3.29 -30.23
C ASP A 351 -3.94 3.66 -28.78
N CYS A 352 -3.93 2.67 -27.86
CA CYS A 352 -3.53 2.91 -26.48
C CYS A 352 -2.03 3.27 -26.40
N GLN A 353 -1.17 2.61 -27.17
CA GLN A 353 0.26 2.92 -27.21
C GLN A 353 0.54 4.29 -27.85
N GLU A 354 -0.21 4.66 -28.87
CA GLU A 354 -0.11 6.01 -29.46
C GLU A 354 -0.44 7.09 -28.42
N ARG A 355 -1.55 6.95 -27.68
CA ARG A 355 -1.88 7.88 -26.58
C ARG A 355 -0.77 7.92 -25.53
N LYS A 356 -0.23 6.77 -25.15
CA LYS A 356 0.86 6.66 -24.19
C LYS A 356 2.13 7.36 -24.65
N SER A 357 2.42 7.38 -25.94
CA SER A 357 3.60 8.05 -26.51
C SER A 357 3.41 9.55 -26.73
N THR A 358 2.17 10.02 -26.92
CA THR A 358 1.87 11.41 -27.32
C THR A 358 1.29 12.26 -26.20
N MET A 359 0.66 11.66 -25.19
CA MET A 359 -0.05 12.39 -24.11
C MET A 359 0.78 12.42 -22.81
N LEU A 360 2.02 12.88 -22.90
CA LEU A 360 2.94 12.96 -21.77
C LEU A 360 2.87 14.32 -21.05
N ARG A 361 3.12 14.33 -19.75
CA ARG A 361 3.42 15.52 -18.97
C ARG A 361 4.91 15.83 -19.09
N LYS A 362 5.26 17.12 -19.14
CA LYS A 362 6.67 17.52 -19.14
C LYS A 362 7.32 17.18 -17.81
N THR A 363 8.54 16.65 -17.86
CA THR A 363 9.36 16.35 -16.67
C THR A 363 10.72 17.04 -16.72
N ASN A 364 11.17 17.48 -17.91
CA ASN A 364 12.46 18.11 -18.11
C ASN A 364 12.40 19.61 -17.75
N PHE A 365 12.34 19.91 -16.45
CA PHE A 365 12.41 21.26 -15.89
C PHE A 365 13.81 21.53 -15.33
N GLU A 366 14.29 22.77 -15.47
CA GLU A 366 15.61 23.21 -14.98
C GLU A 366 15.51 24.18 -13.78
N ASP A 367 14.33 24.35 -13.24
CA ASP A 367 14.04 25.26 -12.13
C ASP A 367 14.85 24.94 -10.87
N VAL A 368 15.25 25.97 -10.13
CA VAL A 368 15.92 25.88 -8.83
C VAL A 368 15.24 26.90 -7.90
N PRO A 369 14.65 26.44 -6.77
CA PRO A 369 14.49 25.05 -6.32
C PRO A 369 13.74 24.16 -7.31
N MET A 370 14.00 22.85 -7.23
CA MET A 370 13.51 21.88 -8.22
C MET A 370 11.98 21.73 -8.19
N LYS A 371 11.40 21.49 -9.37
CA LYS A 371 10.04 20.98 -9.50
C LYS A 371 9.97 19.49 -9.22
N PRO A 372 8.89 18.97 -8.60
CA PRO A 372 8.76 17.53 -8.32
C PRO A 372 8.87 16.65 -9.56
N GLN A 373 8.36 17.10 -10.72
CA GLN A 373 8.43 16.38 -11.99
C GLN A 373 9.88 16.00 -12.34
N ARG A 374 10.82 16.96 -12.15
CA ARG A 374 12.24 16.75 -12.42
C ARG A 374 12.86 15.74 -11.45
N VAL A 375 12.47 15.79 -10.19
CA VAL A 375 12.95 14.83 -9.19
C VAL A 375 12.57 13.40 -9.58
N TYR A 376 11.32 13.16 -9.92
CA TYR A 376 10.84 11.81 -10.29
C TYR A 376 11.43 11.30 -11.60
N GLN A 377 11.67 12.19 -12.56
CA GLN A 377 12.44 11.86 -13.76
C GLN A 377 13.85 11.34 -13.39
N CYS A 378 14.55 12.07 -12.53
CA CYS A 378 15.89 11.66 -12.08
C CYS A 378 15.84 10.33 -11.31
N MET A 379 14.80 10.10 -10.50
CA MET A 379 14.60 8.83 -9.79
C MET A 379 14.39 7.65 -10.76
N ASN A 380 13.54 7.80 -11.78
CA ASN A 380 13.35 6.77 -12.81
C ASN A 380 14.67 6.39 -13.49
N ASN A 381 15.49 7.40 -13.83
CA ASN A 381 16.79 7.20 -14.47
C ASN A 381 17.82 6.53 -13.54
N ALA A 382 17.78 6.85 -12.24
CA ALA A 382 18.73 6.33 -11.26
C ALA A 382 18.40 4.91 -10.78
N PHE A 383 17.12 4.62 -10.58
CA PHE A 383 16.71 3.36 -9.95
C PHE A 383 16.31 2.27 -10.94
N GLY A 384 15.95 2.65 -12.17
CA GLY A 384 15.57 1.70 -13.22
C GLY A 384 14.35 0.86 -12.85
N LYS A 385 14.37 -0.42 -13.28
CA LYS A 385 13.21 -1.33 -13.14
C LYS A 385 13.12 -2.06 -11.79
N ASP A 386 14.10 -1.88 -10.90
CA ASP A 386 14.19 -2.68 -9.67
C ASP A 386 13.69 -1.95 -8.42
N ALA A 387 13.38 -0.67 -8.51
CA ALA A 387 12.90 0.12 -7.38
C ALA A 387 11.56 -0.38 -6.85
N CYS A 388 11.48 -0.55 -5.54
CA CYS A 388 10.25 -0.74 -4.81
C CYS A 388 9.92 0.54 -4.05
N TYR A 389 8.95 1.28 -4.53
CA TYR A 389 8.51 2.52 -3.90
C TYR A 389 7.55 2.26 -2.75
N VAL A 390 7.77 2.95 -1.62
CA VAL A 390 6.89 2.93 -0.44
C VAL A 390 6.46 4.35 -0.14
N SER A 391 5.16 4.61 -0.16
CA SER A 391 4.63 5.98 0.05
C SER A 391 3.20 5.94 0.61
N THR A 392 2.79 6.99 1.31
CA THR A 392 1.44 7.09 1.87
C THR A 392 0.53 8.02 1.07
N ILE A 393 0.62 9.32 1.30
CA ILE A 393 -0.31 10.34 0.81
C ILE A 393 0.42 11.68 0.55
N GLY A 394 -0.28 12.66 0.04
CA GLY A 394 0.18 14.02 -0.20
C GLY A 394 0.72 14.21 -1.62
N LEU A 395 1.33 15.37 -1.86
CA LEU A 395 1.89 15.69 -3.17
C LEU A 395 2.96 14.69 -3.60
N SER A 396 3.77 14.17 -2.66
CA SER A 396 4.79 13.15 -2.94
C SER A 396 4.21 11.88 -3.57
N GLN A 397 3.13 11.32 -3.01
CA GLN A 397 2.43 10.17 -3.55
C GLN A 397 1.80 10.47 -4.91
N ILE A 398 1.09 11.61 -5.01
CA ILE A 398 0.33 11.97 -6.20
C ILE A 398 1.27 12.24 -7.37
N ALA A 399 2.32 13.04 -7.16
CA ALA A 399 3.34 13.27 -8.16
C ALA A 399 4.11 11.98 -8.49
N GLY A 400 4.42 11.16 -7.46
CA GLY A 400 5.00 9.83 -7.68
C GLY A 400 4.15 8.98 -8.62
N ALA A 401 2.83 8.94 -8.42
CA ALA A 401 1.91 8.19 -9.27
C ALA A 401 1.75 8.78 -10.68
N GLN A 402 2.04 10.06 -10.88
CA GLN A 402 1.97 10.70 -12.19
C GLN A 402 3.27 10.57 -13.01
N PHE A 403 4.43 10.42 -12.35
CA PHE A 403 5.74 10.56 -12.98
C PHE A 403 6.70 9.38 -12.77
N LEU A 404 6.53 8.55 -11.73
CA LEU A 404 7.32 7.34 -11.56
C LEU A 404 6.82 6.20 -12.46
N HIS A 405 7.67 5.18 -12.59
CA HIS A 405 7.34 3.95 -13.32
C HIS A 405 7.54 2.73 -12.44
N VAL A 406 6.63 1.75 -12.54
CA VAL A 406 6.65 0.52 -11.77
C VAL A 406 6.61 -0.68 -12.72
N TYR A 407 7.61 -1.55 -12.60
CA TYR A 407 7.82 -2.64 -13.56
C TYR A 407 7.58 -4.03 -12.98
N LYS A 408 7.42 -4.12 -11.65
CA LYS A 408 7.31 -5.41 -10.96
C LYS A 408 6.12 -5.42 -10.01
N PRO A 409 5.48 -6.57 -9.83
CA PRO A 409 4.43 -6.73 -8.82
C PRO A 409 4.93 -6.36 -7.41
N ARG A 410 4.08 -5.70 -6.63
CA ARG A 410 4.37 -5.27 -5.25
C ARG A 410 5.60 -4.35 -5.14
N HIS A 411 5.89 -3.56 -6.18
CA HIS A 411 6.94 -2.54 -6.20
C HIS A 411 6.37 -1.11 -6.12
N TRP A 412 5.05 -0.99 -5.94
CA TRP A 412 4.38 0.20 -5.41
C TRP A 412 3.61 -0.22 -4.17
N ILE A 413 4.13 0.11 -3.00
CA ILE A 413 3.54 -0.25 -1.70
C ILE A 413 2.98 1.02 -1.07
N ASN A 414 1.66 1.03 -0.89
CA ASN A 414 0.91 2.24 -0.57
C ASN A 414 -0.33 1.92 0.27
N CYS A 415 -0.74 2.83 1.14
CA CYS A 415 -1.98 2.76 1.91
C CYS A 415 -3.03 3.72 1.31
N GLY A 416 -3.45 3.47 0.06
CA GLY A 416 -4.14 4.42 -0.80
C GLY A 416 -5.52 4.90 -0.33
N GLN A 417 -6.28 4.11 0.41
CA GLN A 417 -7.64 4.48 0.80
C GLN A 417 -7.69 5.31 2.09
N ALA A 418 -6.95 4.92 3.12
CA ALA A 418 -6.92 5.64 4.39
C ALA A 418 -5.93 6.80 4.37
N GLY A 419 -4.74 6.59 3.83
CA GLY A 419 -3.70 7.60 3.67
C GLY A 419 -3.25 8.26 4.98
N PRO A 420 -2.96 7.52 6.06
CA PRO A 420 -2.48 8.15 7.28
C PRO A 420 -1.10 8.76 7.06
N LEU A 421 -0.86 9.93 7.64
CA LEU A 421 0.47 10.52 7.72
C LEU A 421 1.34 9.70 8.70
N GLY A 422 2.65 9.69 8.46
CA GLY A 422 3.59 8.91 9.27
C GLY A 422 3.73 7.43 8.88
N TRP A 423 2.95 6.96 7.91
CA TRP A 423 2.95 5.57 7.49
C TRP A 423 4.22 5.16 6.75
N THR A 424 4.84 6.06 6.00
CA THR A 424 5.90 5.73 5.03
C THR A 424 7.14 5.13 5.69
N ILE A 425 7.65 5.74 6.77
CA ILE A 425 8.88 5.26 7.46
C ILE A 425 8.67 3.86 8.05
N PRO A 426 7.69 3.61 8.93
CA PRO A 426 7.51 2.29 9.51
C PRO A 426 7.13 1.23 8.48
N ALA A 427 6.33 1.57 7.46
CA ALA A 427 6.02 0.62 6.40
C ALA A 427 7.25 0.20 5.61
N ALA A 428 8.17 1.12 5.29
CA ALA A 428 9.44 0.80 4.63
C ALA A 428 10.30 -0.15 5.47
N LEU A 429 10.32 0.03 6.79
CA LEU A 429 10.97 -0.90 7.73
C LEU A 429 10.32 -2.29 7.68
N GLY A 430 8.98 -2.35 7.68
CA GLY A 430 8.23 -3.60 7.54
C GLY A 430 8.53 -4.32 6.22
N VAL A 431 8.60 -3.59 5.11
CA VAL A 431 9.01 -4.13 3.80
C VAL A 431 10.42 -4.67 3.84
N ARG A 432 11.37 -3.94 4.47
CA ARG A 432 12.76 -4.39 4.60
C ARG A 432 12.88 -5.66 5.43
N VAL A 433 12.06 -5.82 6.47
CA VAL A 433 12.01 -7.05 7.29
C VAL A 433 11.47 -8.21 6.47
N ALA A 434 10.44 -7.99 5.66
CA ALA A 434 9.82 -9.03 4.81
C ALA A 434 10.73 -9.48 3.65
N ASP A 435 11.51 -8.55 3.10
CA ASP A 435 12.40 -8.81 1.96
C ASP A 435 13.73 -8.05 2.12
N PRO A 436 14.73 -8.70 2.73
CA PRO A 436 16.04 -8.09 3.00
C PRO A 436 16.83 -7.68 1.76
N GLN A 437 16.51 -8.18 0.58
CA GLN A 437 17.25 -7.91 -0.67
C GLN A 437 16.55 -6.87 -1.56
N ARG A 438 15.32 -6.46 -1.24
CA ARG A 438 14.54 -5.55 -2.08
C ARG A 438 15.17 -4.15 -2.13
N LYS A 439 15.27 -3.56 -3.32
CA LYS A 439 15.69 -2.17 -3.50
C LYS A 439 14.54 -1.23 -3.10
N ILE A 440 14.49 -0.84 -1.82
CA ILE A 440 13.42 -0.02 -1.27
C ILE A 440 13.79 1.45 -1.39
N VAL A 441 12.86 2.23 -1.97
CA VAL A 441 12.90 3.68 -2.04
C VAL A 441 11.61 4.23 -1.40
N ALA A 442 11.69 4.65 -0.16
CA ALA A 442 10.59 5.33 0.51
C ALA A 442 10.47 6.77 -0.01
N LEU A 443 9.26 7.27 -0.15
CA LEU A 443 8.96 8.58 -0.72
C LEU A 443 7.93 9.30 0.13
N SER A 444 8.29 10.41 0.76
CA SER A 444 7.40 11.23 1.58
C SER A 444 7.60 12.73 1.36
N GLY A 445 6.57 13.50 1.68
CA GLY A 445 6.70 14.92 1.94
C GLY A 445 7.25 15.18 3.35
N ASP A 446 7.60 16.43 3.61
CA ASP A 446 8.14 16.89 4.89
C ASP A 446 7.21 16.62 6.09
N TYR A 447 5.91 16.81 5.93
CA TYR A 447 4.95 16.61 7.01
C TYR A 447 4.71 15.12 7.31
N ASP A 448 4.56 14.27 6.28
CA ASP A 448 4.48 12.82 6.47
C ASP A 448 5.74 12.26 7.16
N PHE A 449 6.90 12.77 6.75
CA PHE A 449 8.19 12.37 7.31
C PHE A 449 8.31 12.72 8.81
N GLN A 450 7.86 13.92 9.20
CA GLN A 450 7.95 14.38 10.59
C GLN A 450 7.00 13.62 11.53
N PHE A 451 5.93 13.00 11.01
CA PHE A 451 4.87 12.41 11.83
C PHE A 451 5.30 11.16 12.61
N MET A 452 6.25 10.37 12.07
CA MET A 452 6.82 9.15 12.68
C MET A 452 8.34 9.09 12.48
N ILE A 453 9.00 10.24 12.58
CA ILE A 453 10.43 10.36 12.29
C ILE A 453 11.28 9.52 13.26
N GLU A 454 10.82 9.30 14.49
CA GLU A 454 11.47 8.51 15.52
C GLU A 454 11.65 7.04 15.12
N GLU A 455 10.81 6.51 14.22
CA GLU A 455 10.93 5.15 13.74
C GLU A 455 12.20 4.91 12.90
N LEU A 456 12.87 5.94 12.44
CA LEU A 456 14.21 5.82 11.83
C LEU A 456 15.22 5.17 12.79
N ALA A 457 15.10 5.42 14.10
CA ALA A 457 15.95 4.79 15.11
C ALA A 457 15.75 3.27 15.17
N VAL A 458 14.59 2.74 14.80
CA VAL A 458 14.36 1.29 14.63
C VAL A 458 15.23 0.75 13.49
N GLY A 459 15.26 1.47 12.37
CA GLY A 459 16.11 1.14 11.23
C GLY A 459 17.58 1.08 11.59
N ALA A 460 18.05 2.03 12.39
CA ALA A 460 19.43 2.05 12.89
C ALA A 460 19.71 0.90 13.87
N GLN A 461 18.79 0.66 14.83
CA GLN A 461 18.94 -0.37 15.86
C GLN A 461 18.96 -1.79 15.27
N PHE A 462 18.07 -2.09 14.34
CA PHE A 462 17.89 -3.45 13.79
C PHE A 462 18.64 -3.68 12.46
N LYS A 463 19.43 -2.70 12.01
CA LYS A 463 20.19 -2.77 10.75
C LYS A 463 19.29 -3.04 9.55
N LEU A 464 18.34 -2.14 9.34
CA LEU A 464 17.33 -2.21 8.29
C LEU A 464 17.54 -1.09 7.24
N PRO A 465 18.57 -1.20 6.37
CA PRO A 465 18.91 -0.15 5.41
C PRO A 465 17.84 0.00 4.33
N TYR A 466 17.44 1.21 4.05
CA TYR A 466 16.64 1.60 2.87
C TYR A 466 16.90 3.06 2.52
N LEU A 467 16.65 3.43 1.27
CA LEU A 467 16.75 4.81 0.83
C LEU A 467 15.41 5.53 1.06
N HIS A 468 15.44 6.71 1.69
CA HIS A 468 14.29 7.58 1.85
C HIS A 468 14.50 8.87 1.06
N ILE A 469 13.63 9.13 0.10
CA ILE A 469 13.55 10.40 -0.62
C ILE A 469 12.51 11.27 0.09
N LEU A 470 12.98 12.32 0.75
CA LEU A 470 12.18 13.32 1.42
C LEU A 470 12.07 14.54 0.50
N VAL A 471 10.89 14.78 -0.06
CA VAL A 471 10.62 15.98 -0.87
C VAL A 471 10.05 17.07 0.03
N ASN A 472 10.84 18.14 0.23
CA ASN A 472 10.56 19.21 1.18
C ASN A 472 10.17 20.51 0.44
N ASN A 473 8.91 20.90 0.53
CA ASN A 473 8.42 22.18 0.06
C ASN A 473 7.97 23.13 1.20
N ALA A 474 8.13 22.70 2.44
CA ALA A 474 7.77 23.43 3.67
C ALA A 474 6.27 23.79 3.78
N TYR A 475 5.40 22.99 3.20
CA TYR A 475 3.95 23.19 3.22
C TYR A 475 3.19 21.86 3.23
N LEU A 476 1.96 21.87 3.75
CA LEU A 476 0.95 20.87 3.43
C LEU A 476 0.50 21.08 1.97
N GLY A 477 1.37 20.70 1.02
CA GLY A 477 1.30 21.14 -0.36
C GLY A 477 0.00 20.80 -1.07
N LEU A 478 -0.56 19.59 -0.86
CA LEU A 478 -1.84 19.18 -1.42
C LEU A 478 -3.00 20.03 -0.89
N ILE A 479 -3.00 20.31 0.42
CA ILE A 479 -4.04 21.16 1.06
C ILE A 479 -3.91 22.59 0.57
N ARG A 480 -2.68 23.11 0.45
CA ARG A 480 -2.43 24.42 -0.14
C ARG A 480 -2.96 24.54 -1.56
N GLN A 481 -2.67 23.56 -2.41
CA GLN A 481 -3.17 23.54 -3.79
C GLN A 481 -4.70 23.52 -3.84
N SER A 482 -5.35 22.77 -2.95
CA SER A 482 -6.82 22.76 -2.81
C SER A 482 -7.35 24.11 -2.32
N GLN A 483 -6.73 24.71 -1.30
CA GLN A 483 -7.15 26.00 -0.74
C GLN A 483 -7.06 27.14 -1.76
N ARG A 484 -6.09 27.12 -2.66
CA ARG A 484 -5.96 28.16 -3.71
C ARG A 484 -7.19 28.25 -4.61
N GLY A 485 -7.94 27.17 -4.79
CA GLY A 485 -9.24 27.19 -5.48
C GLY A 485 -10.30 28.03 -4.75
N PHE A 486 -10.06 28.39 -3.47
CA PHE A 486 -10.92 29.21 -2.65
C PHE A 486 -10.24 30.52 -2.21
N ASP A 487 -9.17 30.94 -2.89
CA ASP A 487 -8.33 32.09 -2.53
C ASP A 487 -7.80 32.05 -1.09
N MET A 488 -7.48 30.85 -0.59
CA MET A 488 -6.98 30.62 0.76
C MET A 488 -5.52 30.15 0.74
N ASP A 489 -4.77 30.51 1.75
CA ASP A 489 -3.45 29.97 2.10
C ASP A 489 -3.29 30.07 3.63
N TYR A 490 -4.03 29.25 4.35
CA TYR A 490 -4.20 29.36 5.78
C TYR A 490 -3.84 28.07 6.50
N CYS A 491 -3.02 28.19 7.57
CA CYS A 491 -2.61 27.06 8.43
C CYS A 491 -1.96 25.86 7.69
N VAL A 492 -1.28 26.10 6.58
CA VAL A 492 -0.65 25.03 5.78
C VAL A 492 0.87 25.16 5.68
N GLN A 493 1.42 26.23 6.27
CA GLN A 493 2.85 26.54 6.22
C GLN A 493 3.59 25.81 7.34
N LEU A 494 4.66 25.10 6.98
CA LEU A 494 5.60 24.46 7.90
C LEU A 494 6.91 25.25 8.02
N ALA A 495 7.07 26.28 7.19
CA ALA A 495 8.26 27.12 7.14
C ALA A 495 8.38 27.98 8.41
N PHE A 496 9.57 28.03 8.95
CA PHE A 496 9.98 28.95 10.01
C PHE A 496 11.50 29.13 9.97
N ASP A 497 12.01 30.20 10.61
CA ASP A 497 13.44 30.41 10.73
C ASP A 497 14.00 29.58 11.89
N ASN A 498 14.84 28.60 11.56
CA ASN A 498 15.44 27.72 12.56
C ASN A 498 16.68 28.41 13.17
N ILE A 499 16.59 28.79 14.44
CA ILE A 499 17.66 29.50 15.16
C ILE A 499 18.95 28.65 15.35
N ASN A 500 18.85 27.33 15.18
CA ASN A 500 19.99 26.41 15.32
C ASN A 500 20.58 25.98 13.97
N SER A 501 19.95 26.35 12.85
CA SER A 501 20.35 25.92 11.51
C SER A 501 19.94 26.97 10.47
N GLU A 502 20.75 28.02 10.33
CA GLU A 502 20.52 29.10 9.36
C GLU A 502 20.53 28.61 7.91
N GLU A 503 21.22 27.49 7.63
CA GLU A 503 21.36 26.93 6.29
C GLU A 503 20.04 26.38 5.71
N VAL A 504 19.04 26.06 6.52
CA VAL A 504 17.71 25.63 6.03
C VAL A 504 16.85 26.76 5.50
N ALA A 505 17.29 28.02 5.70
CA ALA A 505 16.77 29.23 5.03
C ALA A 505 15.23 29.31 4.97
N GLY A 506 14.55 29.17 6.11
CA GLY A 506 13.09 29.25 6.23
C GLY A 506 12.33 27.98 5.77
N TYR A 507 12.98 26.85 5.58
CA TYR A 507 12.32 25.55 5.41
C TYR A 507 11.98 24.86 6.74
N GLY A 508 12.38 25.46 7.88
CA GLY A 508 11.95 25.06 9.21
C GLY A 508 12.82 23.98 9.83
N VAL A 509 12.34 22.76 9.90
CA VAL A 509 13.07 21.64 10.54
C VAL A 509 14.37 21.32 9.81
N ASP A 510 15.47 21.21 10.54
CA ASP A 510 16.71 20.64 10.01
C ASP A 510 16.63 19.09 10.05
N HIS A 511 16.08 18.53 8.99
CA HIS A 511 15.89 17.09 8.89
C HIS A 511 17.22 16.32 8.90
N ILE A 512 18.33 16.91 8.39
CA ILE A 512 19.65 16.27 8.42
C ILE A 512 20.08 16.04 9.87
N ALA A 513 20.04 17.08 10.67
CA ALA A 513 20.44 16.99 12.08
C ALA A 513 19.57 15.99 12.87
N VAL A 514 18.24 15.97 12.63
CA VAL A 514 17.34 15.02 13.28
C VAL A 514 17.62 13.59 12.87
N VAL A 515 17.79 13.32 11.57
CA VAL A 515 18.06 11.97 11.04
C VAL A 515 19.39 11.43 11.57
N GLU A 516 20.43 12.26 11.61
CA GLU A 516 21.73 11.86 12.15
C GLU A 516 21.66 11.63 13.67
N GLY A 517 20.90 12.45 14.39
CA GLY A 517 20.62 12.26 15.81
C GLY A 517 19.91 10.94 16.13
N LEU A 518 19.13 10.40 15.20
CA LEU A 518 18.45 9.09 15.30
C LEU A 518 19.35 7.91 14.87
N GLY A 519 20.62 8.16 14.54
CA GLY A 519 21.59 7.13 14.17
C GLY A 519 21.57 6.68 12.71
N CYS A 520 20.92 7.45 11.86
CA CYS A 520 20.85 7.26 10.41
C CYS A 520 21.84 8.18 9.68
N LYS A 521 21.81 8.19 8.35
CA LYS A 521 22.61 9.11 7.51
C LYS A 521 21.66 9.97 6.67
N ALA A 522 22.09 11.20 6.37
CA ALA A 522 21.29 12.10 5.55
C ALA A 522 22.13 12.98 4.63
N ILE A 523 21.54 13.39 3.50
CA ILE A 523 22.14 14.30 2.51
C ILE A 523 21.05 15.30 2.10
N ARG A 524 21.39 16.60 2.04
CA ARG A 524 20.52 17.63 1.48
C ARG A 524 20.90 17.92 0.03
N VAL A 525 19.91 17.98 -0.85
CA VAL A 525 20.04 18.25 -2.29
C VAL A 525 19.21 19.48 -2.64
N ARG A 526 19.81 20.45 -3.35
CA ARG A 526 19.20 21.71 -3.74
C ARG A 526 19.05 21.88 -5.26
N SER A 527 19.76 21.04 -6.03
CA SER A 527 19.75 21.10 -7.50
C SER A 527 19.77 19.69 -8.10
N GLN A 528 19.32 19.59 -9.35
CA GLN A 528 19.32 18.33 -10.07
C GLN A 528 20.73 17.70 -10.24
N ALA A 529 21.76 18.54 -10.35
CA ALA A 529 23.13 18.07 -10.52
C ALA A 529 23.66 17.31 -9.28
N GLU A 530 23.13 17.61 -8.11
CA GLU A 530 23.51 16.97 -6.85
C GLU A 530 22.80 15.63 -6.62
N LEU A 531 21.63 15.39 -7.28
CA LEU A 531 20.77 14.26 -6.94
C LEU A 531 21.41 12.91 -7.24
N ARG A 532 22.04 12.74 -8.40
CA ARG A 532 22.70 11.47 -8.75
C ARG A 532 23.90 11.16 -7.84
N PRO A 533 24.83 12.10 -7.59
CA PRO A 533 25.88 11.90 -6.59
C PRO A 533 25.36 11.57 -5.20
N ALA A 534 24.26 12.21 -4.77
CA ALA A 534 23.64 11.91 -3.48
C ALA A 534 23.09 10.49 -3.41
N ILE A 535 22.45 9.99 -4.48
CA ILE A 535 21.96 8.61 -4.54
C ILE A 535 23.14 7.61 -4.47
N GLU A 536 24.19 7.82 -5.23
CA GLU A 536 25.40 6.98 -5.21
C GLU A 536 26.05 6.96 -3.83
N GLN A 537 26.14 8.11 -3.17
CA GLN A 537 26.66 8.21 -1.80
C GLN A 537 25.73 7.52 -0.78
N ALA A 538 24.42 7.65 -0.95
CA ALA A 538 23.44 7.00 -0.08
C ALA A 538 23.52 5.47 -0.21
N GLU A 539 23.64 4.94 -1.42
CA GLU A 539 23.84 3.49 -1.64
C GLU A 539 25.14 2.99 -0.98
N ALA A 540 26.23 3.75 -1.08
CA ALA A 540 27.49 3.44 -0.41
C ALA A 540 27.33 3.43 1.13
N TRP A 541 26.65 4.42 1.70
CA TRP A 541 26.40 4.49 3.13
C TRP A 541 25.47 3.39 3.64
N MET A 542 24.42 3.03 2.89
CA MET A 542 23.57 1.89 3.24
C MET A 542 24.37 0.59 3.30
N ALA A 543 25.27 0.38 2.33
CA ALA A 543 26.14 -0.80 2.31
C ALA A 543 27.13 -0.81 3.49
N GLN A 544 27.73 0.35 3.81
CA GLN A 544 28.73 0.49 4.86
C GLN A 544 28.15 0.41 6.27
N TYR A 545 27.09 1.18 6.54
CA TYR A 545 26.56 1.39 7.89
C TYR A 545 25.35 0.51 8.22
N GLN A 546 24.69 -0.05 7.21
CA GLN A 546 23.48 -0.88 7.36
C GLN A 546 22.35 -0.13 8.11
N VAL A 547 22.15 1.15 7.78
CA VAL A 547 21.09 2.01 8.35
C VAL A 547 20.30 2.67 7.24
N PRO A 548 19.08 3.17 7.51
CA PRO A 548 18.37 4.04 6.58
C PRO A 548 19.21 5.26 6.20
N VAL A 549 19.11 5.67 4.95
CA VAL A 549 19.71 6.92 4.46
C VAL A 549 18.63 7.80 3.87
N VAL A 550 18.57 9.05 4.30
CA VAL A 550 17.59 10.04 3.85
C VAL A 550 18.25 11.02 2.89
N ILE A 551 17.66 11.21 1.72
CA ILE A 551 18.00 12.32 0.82
C ILE A 551 16.87 13.34 0.91
N GLU A 552 17.14 14.48 1.56
CA GLU A 552 16.21 15.61 1.58
C GLU A 552 16.41 16.45 0.32
N ILE A 553 15.34 16.58 -0.46
CA ILE A 553 15.34 17.36 -1.68
C ILE A 553 14.51 18.62 -1.47
N ILE A 554 15.17 19.77 -1.58
CA ILE A 554 14.51 21.07 -1.46
C ILE A 554 13.75 21.37 -2.75
N LEU A 555 12.43 21.41 -2.66
CA LEU A 555 11.52 21.75 -3.76
C LEU A 555 11.13 23.23 -3.76
N GLU A 556 10.62 23.68 -4.89
CA GLU A 556 9.86 24.94 -4.93
C GLU A 556 8.71 24.89 -3.90
N ARG A 557 8.45 26.01 -3.23
CA ARG A 557 7.45 26.06 -2.15
C ARG A 557 6.02 25.90 -2.65
N VAL A 558 5.75 26.35 -3.86
CA VAL A 558 4.45 26.25 -4.51
C VAL A 558 4.53 25.22 -5.61
N THR A 559 4.28 23.97 -5.24
CA THR A 559 4.24 22.87 -6.20
C THR A 559 2.83 22.74 -6.77
N ASN A 560 2.74 22.54 -8.09
CA ASN A 560 1.49 22.29 -8.79
C ASN A 560 1.59 20.96 -9.52
N ILE A 561 0.61 20.10 -9.28
CA ILE A 561 0.47 18.82 -9.98
C ILE A 561 -0.94 18.68 -10.51
N ALA A 562 -1.12 17.93 -11.58
CA ALA A 562 -2.41 17.75 -12.22
C ALA A 562 -3.43 17.14 -11.27
N MET A 563 -4.62 17.71 -11.21
CA MET A 563 -5.76 17.18 -10.46
C MET A 563 -7.09 17.69 -11.01
N GLY A 564 -8.15 16.94 -10.76
CA GLY A 564 -9.49 17.32 -11.19
C GLY A 564 -10.57 16.73 -10.30
N THR A 565 -11.80 17.01 -10.66
CA THR A 565 -13.02 16.47 -10.03
C THR A 565 -13.64 15.34 -10.85
N GLU A 566 -13.28 15.23 -12.13
CA GLU A 566 -13.77 14.25 -13.09
C GLU A 566 -12.62 13.79 -13.99
N ILE A 567 -12.69 12.59 -14.54
CA ILE A 567 -11.60 12.03 -15.34
C ILE A 567 -11.42 12.72 -16.71
N ASP A 568 -12.42 13.45 -17.18
CA ASP A 568 -12.39 14.29 -18.38
C ASP A 568 -12.12 15.79 -18.10
N ALA A 569 -12.04 16.17 -16.80
CA ALA A 569 -11.83 17.53 -16.34
C ALA A 569 -10.62 17.61 -15.39
N ILE A 570 -9.46 17.18 -15.86
CA ILE A 570 -8.19 17.30 -15.15
C ILE A 570 -7.52 18.63 -15.50
N ASN A 571 -7.25 19.44 -14.49
CA ASN A 571 -6.48 20.66 -14.65
C ASN A 571 -4.98 20.33 -14.70
N GLU A 572 -4.34 20.68 -15.77
CA GLU A 572 -2.88 20.61 -15.93
C GLU A 572 -2.30 21.98 -15.57
N PHE A 573 -1.55 22.06 -14.48
CA PHE A 573 -1.00 23.33 -13.97
C PHE A 573 0.38 23.64 -14.53
N GLU A 574 1.08 22.64 -15.06
CA GLU A 574 2.40 22.77 -15.66
C GLU A 574 2.36 22.42 -17.15
N ALA A 575 3.42 22.78 -17.85
CA ALA A 575 3.54 22.51 -19.27
C ALA A 575 3.44 21.01 -19.59
N LEU A 576 2.82 20.71 -20.72
CA LEU A 576 2.79 19.37 -21.29
C LEU A 576 4.05 19.13 -22.14
N ALA A 577 4.43 17.87 -22.29
CA ALA A 577 5.50 17.51 -23.20
C ALA A 577 5.04 17.69 -24.65
N SER A 578 5.84 18.39 -25.45
CA SER A 578 5.64 18.53 -26.91
C SER A 578 6.39 17.44 -27.68
N THR A 579 7.47 16.91 -27.09
CA THR A 579 8.29 15.84 -27.62
C THR A 579 8.65 14.87 -26.51
N ARG A 580 9.22 13.70 -26.87
CA ARG A 580 9.75 12.75 -25.88
C ARG A 580 10.96 13.32 -25.10
N GLU A 581 11.70 14.25 -25.68
CA GLU A 581 12.81 14.93 -25.01
C GLU A 581 12.34 15.78 -23.82
N ASP A 582 11.11 16.27 -23.86
CA ASP A 582 10.49 16.98 -22.74
C ASP A 582 10.14 16.06 -21.56
N ALA A 583 10.09 14.74 -21.78
CA ALA A 583 9.81 13.72 -20.79
C ALA A 583 10.74 12.50 -20.96
N PRO A 584 12.08 12.68 -20.83
CA PRO A 584 13.06 11.64 -21.13
C PRO A 584 13.00 10.41 -20.23
N SER A 585 12.26 10.47 -19.15
CA SER A 585 11.98 9.31 -18.29
C SER A 585 10.73 8.53 -18.70
N SER A 586 10.15 8.82 -19.88
CA SER A 586 9.03 8.04 -20.38
C SER A 586 9.46 6.59 -20.63
N ILE A 587 8.52 5.66 -20.39
CA ILE A 587 8.75 4.21 -20.54
C ILE A 587 8.94 3.75 -22.00
N MET A 588 8.66 4.62 -22.95
CA MET A 588 8.88 4.34 -24.36
C MET A 588 10.31 4.71 -24.73
N PRO A 589 11.10 3.80 -25.33
CA PRO A 589 12.43 4.13 -25.83
C PRO A 589 12.42 5.35 -26.75
N LEU A 590 13.46 6.15 -26.68
CA LEU A 590 13.77 7.14 -27.70
C LEU A 590 14.47 6.37 -28.83
N ASP A 591 13.78 5.84 -29.79
CA ASP A 591 14.38 5.18 -30.95
C ASP A 591 15.08 6.18 -31.89
#